data_ca016a29a15fb39bb7666c474136ad20
#
_entry.id   ca016a29a15fb39bb7666c474136ad20
#
_cell.length_a   1.000
_cell.length_b   1.000
_cell.length_c   1.000
_cell.angle_alpha   90.00
_cell.angle_beta   90.00
_cell.angle_gamma   90.00
#
_symmetry.space_group_name_H-M   'P 1'
#
loop_
_entity.id
_entity.type
_entity.pdbx_description
1 polymer ?
#
loop_
_entity_poly.entity_id
_entity_poly.type
_entity_poly.pdbx_seq_one_letter_code
_entity_poly.pdbx_strand_id
1 'polypeptide(L)'
;MEIADIYINSTRLVNAVSLTYVRYLHDAIDWTSRMICVKGARGVGKTTLMLQRIKQSFPGNEQAVYVSLDNLWFTEHRLIELVEYHLLHGGTHLFVDEVHRYPYNNWIQELKNIYDSYPGLRVVFTGSSLLQIDFSVADLSRRCVFYTLQGLSFREYLE
;
A
#
# COMPACT_ATOMS: atom_id res chain seq x y z
N MET A 1 6.16 19.63 -6.61
CA MET A 1 5.42 18.91 -5.56
C MET A 1 6.35 18.60 -4.42
N GLU A 2 5.97 18.96 -3.23
CA GLU A 2 6.74 18.75 -2.02
C GLU A 2 6.31 17.45 -1.33
N ILE A 3 7.19 16.90 -0.49
CA ILE A 3 6.85 15.69 0.26
C ILE A 3 5.64 15.90 1.17
N ALA A 4 5.46 17.11 1.70
CA ALA A 4 4.28 17.46 2.49
C ALA A 4 2.97 17.26 1.74
N ASP A 5 2.97 17.44 0.42
CA ASP A 5 1.78 17.26 -0.41
C ASP A 5 1.32 15.80 -0.43
N ILE A 6 2.25 14.86 -0.28
CA ILE A 6 1.92 13.42 -0.18
C ILE A 6 1.08 13.20 1.07
N TYR A 7 1.48 13.77 2.19
CA TYR A 7 0.76 13.61 3.46
C TYR A 7 -0.59 14.30 3.45
N ILE A 8 -0.67 15.50 2.87
CA ILE A 8 -1.93 16.21 2.71
C ILE A 8 -2.90 15.38 1.87
N ASN A 9 -2.43 14.86 0.74
CA ASN A 9 -3.25 14.04 -0.14
C ASN A 9 -3.70 12.75 0.54
N SER A 10 -2.80 12.10 1.28
CA SER A 10 -3.10 10.89 2.04
C SER A 10 -4.24 11.15 3.04
N THR A 11 -4.09 12.19 3.83
CA THR A 11 -5.11 12.57 4.83
C THR A 11 -6.46 12.86 4.17
N ARG A 12 -6.45 13.58 3.06
CA ARG A 12 -7.68 13.90 2.33
C ARG A 12 -8.38 12.64 1.83
N LEU A 13 -7.64 11.72 1.23
CA LEU A 13 -8.21 10.48 0.70
C LEU A 13 -8.72 9.57 1.81
N VAL A 14 -7.98 9.45 2.89
CA VAL A 14 -8.40 8.63 4.04
C VAL A 14 -9.68 9.19 4.66
N ASN A 15 -9.75 10.50 4.83
CA ASN A 15 -10.95 11.13 5.41
C ASN A 15 -12.17 11.00 4.51
N ALA A 16 -11.97 10.93 3.19
CA ALA A 16 -13.06 10.84 2.23
C ALA A 16 -13.63 9.43 2.08
N VAL A 17 -12.87 8.38 2.43
CA VAL A 17 -13.33 7.00 2.25
C VAL A 17 -14.38 6.66 3.30
N SER A 18 -15.42 5.89 2.88
CA SER A 18 -16.49 5.43 3.77
C SER A 18 -16.12 4.07 4.40
N LEU A 19 -16.50 3.87 5.64
CA LEU A 19 -16.41 2.58 6.33
C LEU A 19 -17.77 1.83 6.34
N THR A 20 -18.76 2.34 5.63
CA THR A 20 -20.08 1.73 5.61
C THR A 20 -20.05 0.30 5.05
N TYR A 21 -19.26 0.08 4.01
CA TYR A 21 -19.06 -1.24 3.43
C TYR A 21 -17.57 -1.54 3.35
N VAL A 22 -17.17 -2.64 3.97
CA VAL A 22 -15.78 -3.09 3.99
C VAL A 22 -15.72 -4.49 3.41
N ARG A 23 -14.79 -4.70 2.48
CA ARG A 23 -14.63 -5.98 1.79
C ARG A 23 -14.20 -7.08 2.78
N TYR A 24 -14.65 -8.29 2.48
CA TYR A 24 -14.30 -9.50 3.25
C TYR A 24 -12.79 -9.63 3.48
N LEU A 25 -11.98 -9.32 2.46
CA LEU A 25 -10.53 -9.47 2.55
C LEU A 25 -9.93 -8.61 3.67
N HIS A 26 -10.53 -7.47 4.00
CA HIS A 26 -10.05 -6.61 5.08
C HIS A 26 -9.89 -7.38 6.40
N ASP A 27 -10.86 -8.23 6.72
CA ASP A 27 -10.83 -9.03 7.95
C ASP A 27 -9.98 -10.28 7.80
N ALA A 28 -9.74 -10.76 6.59
CA ALA A 28 -8.95 -11.94 6.33
C ALA A 28 -7.45 -11.69 6.34
N ILE A 29 -7.02 -10.44 6.14
CA ILE A 29 -5.60 -10.09 6.12
C ILE A 29 -5.04 -10.06 7.54
N ASP A 30 -3.87 -10.69 7.72
CA ASP A 30 -3.09 -10.52 8.95
C ASP A 30 -2.26 -9.25 8.82
N TRP A 31 -2.79 -8.15 9.33
CA TRP A 31 -2.17 -6.82 9.22
C TRP A 31 -0.91 -6.68 10.09
N THR A 32 -0.58 -7.67 10.91
CA THR A 32 0.65 -7.64 11.71
C THR A 32 1.88 -8.02 10.90
N SER A 33 1.69 -8.58 9.71
CA SER A 33 2.80 -8.94 8.82
C SER A 33 3.58 -7.69 8.40
N ARG A 34 4.89 -7.82 8.31
CA ARG A 34 5.77 -6.69 7.99
C ARG A 34 5.61 -6.20 6.56
N MET A 35 5.33 -7.09 5.62
CA MET A 35 5.13 -6.73 4.22
C MET A 35 3.98 -7.53 3.65
N ILE A 36 2.99 -6.84 3.13
CA ILE A 36 1.75 -7.41 2.59
C ILE A 36 1.56 -6.92 1.17
N CYS A 37 1.27 -7.84 0.26
CA CYS A 37 0.89 -7.50 -1.11
C CYS A 37 -0.58 -7.86 -1.33
N VAL A 38 -1.37 -6.88 -1.75
CA VAL A 38 -2.74 -7.11 -2.19
C VAL A 38 -2.77 -6.98 -3.70
N LYS A 39 -2.99 -8.08 -4.39
CA LYS A 39 -3.07 -8.10 -5.85
C LYS A 39 -4.51 -8.33 -6.32
N GLY A 40 -4.81 -7.90 -7.52
CA GLY A 40 -6.13 -8.07 -8.11
C GLY A 40 -6.28 -7.21 -9.34
N ALA A 41 -7.35 -7.45 -10.08
CA ALA A 41 -7.63 -6.69 -11.29
C ALA A 41 -7.85 -5.21 -10.97
N ARG A 42 -7.64 -4.37 -11.98
CA ARG A 42 -7.89 -2.95 -11.84
C ARG A 42 -9.37 -2.72 -11.51
N GLY A 43 -9.63 -1.82 -10.56
CA GLY A 43 -10.98 -1.45 -10.19
C GLY A 43 -11.69 -2.37 -9.21
N VAL A 44 -11.00 -3.38 -8.65
CA VAL A 44 -11.65 -4.29 -7.67
C VAL A 44 -11.72 -3.72 -6.27
N GLY A 45 -11.11 -2.56 -6.00
CA GLY A 45 -11.22 -1.91 -4.69
C GLY A 45 -9.98 -2.01 -3.82
N LYS A 46 -8.81 -2.26 -4.39
CA LYS A 46 -7.55 -2.36 -3.64
C LYS A 46 -7.20 -1.04 -2.93
N THR A 47 -7.36 0.07 -3.62
CA THR A 47 -7.11 1.39 -3.06
C THR A 47 -8.05 1.67 -1.89
N THR A 48 -9.34 1.41 -2.07
CA THR A 48 -10.34 1.59 -1.03
C THR A 48 -10.02 0.76 0.21
N LEU A 49 -9.60 -0.49 0.01
CA LEU A 49 -9.24 -1.40 1.10
C LEU A 49 -8.12 -0.80 1.96
N MET A 50 -7.07 -0.28 1.34
CA MET A 50 -5.97 0.34 2.06
C MET A 50 -6.38 1.59 2.81
N LEU A 51 -7.15 2.45 2.17
CA LEU A 51 -7.61 3.69 2.80
C LEU A 51 -8.54 3.41 3.98
N GLN A 52 -9.39 2.40 3.86
CA GLN A 52 -10.26 1.99 4.96
C GLN A 52 -9.45 1.46 6.14
N ARG A 53 -8.40 0.69 5.88
CA ARG A 53 -7.53 0.19 6.94
C ARG A 53 -6.86 1.35 7.69
N ILE A 54 -6.35 2.33 6.96
CA ILE A 54 -5.73 3.51 7.59
C ILE A 54 -6.75 4.26 8.43
N LYS A 55 -7.93 4.53 7.88
CA LYS A 55 -8.98 5.27 8.59
C LYS A 55 -9.41 4.58 9.87
N GLN A 56 -9.54 3.26 9.82
CA GLN A 56 -10.01 2.47 10.95
C GLN A 56 -8.96 2.31 12.05
N SER A 57 -7.69 2.16 11.67
CA SER A 57 -6.64 1.74 12.60
C SER A 57 -5.67 2.82 12.98
N PHE A 58 -5.62 3.92 12.25
CA PHE A 58 -4.66 5.01 12.48
C PHE A 58 -5.38 6.36 12.49
N PRO A 59 -6.20 6.63 13.51
CA PRO A 59 -6.88 7.92 13.64
C PRO A 59 -5.84 9.04 13.69
N GLY A 60 -6.04 10.09 12.92
CA GLY A 60 -5.10 11.19 12.81
C GLY A 60 -4.01 11.00 11.75
N ASN A 61 -3.83 9.81 11.22
CA ASN A 61 -2.94 9.49 10.09
C ASN A 61 -1.45 9.79 10.33
N GLU A 62 -1.03 9.93 11.60
CA GLU A 62 0.36 10.30 11.90
C GLU A 62 1.34 9.15 11.70
N GLN A 63 0.89 7.92 11.93
CA GLN A 63 1.74 6.73 11.85
C GLN A 63 1.67 6.02 10.51
N ALA A 64 0.64 6.31 9.71
CA ALA A 64 0.43 5.67 8.43
C ALA A 64 0.28 6.72 7.33
N VAL A 65 0.85 6.43 6.17
CA VAL A 65 0.72 7.27 4.98
C VAL A 65 0.36 6.41 3.77
N TYR A 66 -0.51 6.93 2.94
CA TYR A 66 -0.87 6.35 1.65
C TYR A 66 -0.20 7.13 0.53
N VAL A 67 0.36 6.41 -0.43
CA VAL A 67 0.91 7.02 -1.64
C VAL A 67 0.72 6.07 -2.82
N SER A 68 0.44 6.63 -3.99
CA SER A 68 0.45 5.86 -5.24
C SER A 68 1.76 6.13 -5.98
N LEU A 69 2.36 5.09 -6.54
CA LEU A 69 3.63 5.24 -7.24
C LEU A 69 3.51 5.92 -8.62
N ASP A 70 2.29 6.23 -9.06
CA ASP A 70 2.06 7.11 -10.21
C ASP A 70 2.09 8.60 -9.84
N ASN A 71 2.29 8.93 -8.57
CA ASN A 71 2.38 10.30 -8.10
C ASN A 71 3.57 11.01 -8.74
N LEU A 72 3.37 12.24 -9.16
CA LEU A 72 4.40 13.04 -9.84
C LEU A 72 5.66 13.27 -9.00
N TRP A 73 5.54 13.20 -7.68
CA TRP A 73 6.70 13.32 -6.79
C TRP A 73 7.78 12.30 -7.13
N PHE A 74 7.39 11.10 -7.57
CA PHE A 74 8.34 10.02 -7.91
C PHE A 74 9.03 10.22 -9.25
N THR A 75 8.70 11.25 -10.02
CA THR A 75 9.46 11.57 -11.23
C THR A 75 10.86 12.10 -10.89
N GLU A 76 11.03 12.65 -9.68
CA GLU A 76 12.30 13.23 -9.23
C GLU A 76 12.81 12.61 -7.92
N HIS A 77 12.04 11.72 -7.30
CA HIS A 77 12.35 11.15 -6.00
C HIS A 77 12.11 9.65 -6.00
N ARG A 78 12.83 8.94 -5.15
CA ARG A 78 12.65 7.50 -4.99
C ARG A 78 11.82 7.17 -3.76
N LEU A 79 11.26 5.98 -3.74
CA LEU A 79 10.44 5.50 -2.62
C LEU A 79 11.23 5.50 -1.31
N ILE A 80 12.52 5.15 -1.36
CA ILE A 80 13.35 5.15 -0.17
C ILE A 80 13.43 6.53 0.51
N GLU A 81 13.35 7.61 -0.24
CA GLU A 81 13.36 8.96 0.32
C GLU A 81 12.10 9.20 1.16
N LEU A 82 10.94 8.72 0.70
CA LEU A 82 9.71 8.80 1.47
C LEU A 82 9.78 7.94 2.73
N VAL A 83 10.34 6.74 2.62
CA VAL A 83 10.52 5.83 3.76
C VAL A 83 11.35 6.48 4.85
N GLU A 84 12.48 7.06 4.50
CA GLU A 84 13.38 7.71 5.45
C GLU A 84 12.70 8.89 6.13
N TYR A 85 11.99 9.71 5.35
CA TYR A 85 11.23 10.84 5.89
C TYR A 85 10.15 10.38 6.86
N HIS A 86 9.39 9.35 6.46
CA HIS A 86 8.28 8.83 7.25
C HIS A 86 8.75 8.30 8.61
N LEU A 87 9.83 7.51 8.59
CA LEU A 87 10.41 6.97 9.81
C LEU A 87 10.95 8.05 10.72
N LEU A 88 11.62 9.05 10.15
CA LEU A 88 12.17 10.16 10.91
C LEU A 88 11.08 10.96 11.65
N HIS A 89 9.88 11.00 11.10
CA HIS A 89 8.75 11.73 11.66
C HIS A 89 7.76 10.82 12.42
N GLY A 90 8.22 9.67 12.87
CA GLY A 90 7.43 8.75 13.71
C GLY A 90 6.50 7.82 12.96
N GLY A 91 6.62 7.72 11.64
CA GLY A 91 5.83 6.80 10.84
C GLY A 91 6.18 5.35 11.10
N THR A 92 5.17 4.48 11.06
CA THR A 92 5.32 3.04 11.28
C THR A 92 4.77 2.20 10.16
N HIS A 93 3.86 2.75 9.35
CA HIS A 93 3.16 2.02 8.29
C HIS A 93 3.17 2.83 7.00
N LEU A 94 3.46 2.15 5.90
CA LEU A 94 3.47 2.74 4.57
C LEU A 94 2.55 1.92 3.67
N PHE A 95 1.57 2.58 3.05
CA PHE A 95 0.62 1.97 2.13
C PHE A 95 0.91 2.48 0.73
N VAL A 96 1.41 1.58 -0.13
CA VAL A 96 1.92 1.92 -1.46
C VAL A 96 1.02 1.31 -2.53
N ASP A 97 0.38 2.16 -3.30
CA ASP A 97 -0.52 1.74 -4.37
C ASP A 97 0.19 1.74 -5.71
N GLU A 98 -0.29 0.89 -6.64
CA GLU A 98 0.15 0.95 -8.04
C GLU A 98 1.66 0.76 -8.22
N VAL A 99 2.27 -0.27 -7.59
CA VAL A 99 3.72 -0.46 -7.64
C VAL A 99 4.25 -0.63 -9.07
N HIS A 100 3.43 -1.14 -9.99
CA HIS A 100 3.81 -1.30 -11.39
C HIS A 100 3.95 0.04 -12.13
N ARG A 101 3.45 1.13 -11.56
CA ARG A 101 3.55 2.48 -12.11
C ARG A 101 4.81 3.23 -11.68
N TYR A 102 5.65 2.60 -10.86
CA TYR A 102 6.89 3.23 -10.40
C TYR A 102 7.76 3.57 -11.63
N PRO A 103 8.24 4.82 -11.77
CA PRO A 103 8.98 5.21 -12.97
C PRO A 103 10.38 4.60 -13.06
N TYR A 104 10.85 3.95 -12.01
CA TYR A 104 12.14 3.28 -11.99
C TYR A 104 11.95 1.77 -12.13
N ASN A 105 12.93 1.08 -12.73
CA ASN A 105 12.78 -0.33 -13.10
C ASN A 105 12.90 -1.33 -11.95
N ASN A 106 13.30 -0.87 -10.76
CA ASN A 106 13.70 -1.75 -9.67
C ASN A 106 12.81 -1.64 -8.43
N TRP A 107 11.49 -1.53 -8.60
CA TRP A 107 10.61 -1.44 -7.43
C TRP A 107 10.70 -2.68 -6.53
N ILE A 108 10.90 -3.88 -7.11
CA ILE A 108 11.07 -5.13 -6.34
C ILE A 108 12.30 -5.04 -5.46
N GLN A 109 13.43 -4.66 -6.05
CA GLN A 109 14.68 -4.53 -5.32
C GLN A 109 14.60 -3.46 -4.22
N GLU A 110 13.93 -2.37 -4.52
CA GLU A 110 13.75 -1.28 -3.56
C GLU A 110 12.89 -1.73 -2.37
N LEU A 111 11.79 -2.46 -2.60
CA LEU A 111 10.99 -3.03 -1.52
C LEU A 111 11.78 -4.03 -0.68
N LYS A 112 12.60 -4.87 -1.30
CA LYS A 112 13.47 -5.80 -0.58
C LYS A 112 14.45 -5.06 0.31
N ASN A 113 15.07 -4.00 -0.21
CA ASN A 113 16.00 -3.18 0.56
C ASN A 113 15.30 -2.49 1.73
N ILE A 114 14.09 -1.99 1.53
CA ILE A 114 13.30 -1.37 2.58
C ILE A 114 13.01 -2.40 3.69
N TYR A 115 12.58 -3.59 3.31
CA TYR A 115 12.30 -4.66 4.26
C TYR A 115 13.55 -5.00 5.10
N ASP A 116 14.70 -5.13 4.43
CA ASP A 116 15.92 -5.58 5.10
C ASP A 116 16.56 -4.46 5.94
N SER A 117 16.43 -3.21 5.51
CA SER A 117 17.10 -2.08 6.16
C SER A 117 16.28 -1.42 7.27
N TYR A 118 14.96 -1.55 7.22
CA TYR A 118 14.04 -0.87 8.16
C TYR A 118 13.08 -1.86 8.81
N PRO A 119 13.56 -2.68 9.77
CA PRO A 119 12.74 -3.74 10.36
C PRO A 119 11.53 -3.23 11.14
N GLY A 120 11.53 -1.97 11.53
CA GLY A 120 10.40 -1.36 12.24
C GLY A 120 9.27 -0.87 11.35
N LEU A 121 9.48 -0.83 10.04
CA LEU A 121 8.47 -0.34 9.11
C LEU A 121 7.61 -1.49 8.59
N ARG A 122 6.30 -1.27 8.56
CA ARG A 122 5.35 -2.19 7.94
C ARG A 122 4.88 -1.59 6.62
N VAL A 123 4.88 -2.41 5.55
CA VAL A 123 4.53 -1.97 4.21
C VAL A 123 3.39 -2.82 3.68
N VAL A 124 2.36 -2.16 3.17
CA VAL A 124 1.29 -2.78 2.38
C VAL A 124 1.38 -2.20 0.98
N PHE A 125 1.46 -3.04 -0.03
CA PHE A 125 1.52 -2.55 -1.40
C PHE A 125 0.55 -3.29 -2.31
N THR A 126 0.17 -2.63 -3.39
CA THR A 126 -0.75 -3.19 -4.40
C THR A 126 -0.22 -2.99 -5.79
N GLY A 127 -0.74 -3.79 -6.71
CA GLY A 127 -0.52 -3.60 -8.13
C GLY A 127 -1.68 -4.18 -8.92
N SER A 128 -2.05 -3.52 -10.01
CA SER A 128 -3.11 -4.00 -10.88
C SER A 128 -2.60 -4.91 -11.99
N SER A 129 -1.28 -4.92 -12.24
CA SER A 129 -0.67 -5.80 -13.23
C SER A 129 -0.37 -7.15 -12.61
N LEU A 130 -1.24 -8.12 -12.84
CA LEU A 130 -1.07 -9.47 -12.30
C LEU A 130 0.25 -10.10 -12.75
N LEU A 131 0.64 -9.88 -13.99
CA LEU A 131 1.86 -10.46 -14.54
C LEU A 131 3.11 -9.97 -13.80
N GLN A 132 3.21 -8.66 -13.55
CA GLN A 132 4.35 -8.11 -12.82
C GLN A 132 4.38 -8.59 -11.37
N ILE A 133 3.21 -8.62 -10.71
CA ILE A 133 3.12 -9.12 -9.34
C ILE A 133 3.53 -10.59 -9.28
N ASP A 134 3.11 -11.40 -10.25
CA ASP A 134 3.47 -12.82 -10.28
C ASP A 134 4.97 -13.04 -10.50
N PHE A 135 5.62 -12.21 -11.30
CA PHE A 135 7.07 -12.23 -11.42
C PHE A 135 7.77 -11.90 -10.12
N SER A 136 7.23 -10.96 -9.34
CA SER A 136 7.82 -10.54 -8.09
C SER A 136 7.66 -11.55 -6.96
N VAL A 137 6.72 -12.49 -7.07
CA VAL A 137 6.47 -13.49 -6.03
C VAL A 137 7.73 -14.28 -5.70
N ALA A 138 8.48 -14.73 -6.71
CA ALA A 138 9.70 -15.50 -6.48
C ALA A 138 10.75 -14.73 -5.69
N ASP A 139 10.87 -13.41 -5.94
CA ASP A 139 11.85 -12.55 -5.27
C ASP A 139 11.41 -12.12 -3.88
N LEU A 140 10.12 -11.91 -3.68
CA LEU A 140 9.58 -11.39 -2.44
C LEU A 140 8.97 -12.46 -1.53
N SER A 141 8.95 -13.73 -1.96
CA SER A 141 8.21 -14.81 -1.30
C SER A 141 8.60 -15.02 0.17
N ARG A 142 9.83 -14.71 0.54
CA ARG A 142 10.31 -14.87 1.92
C ARG A 142 10.03 -13.64 2.78
N ARG A 143 9.64 -12.53 2.16
CA ARG A 143 9.47 -11.23 2.83
C ARG A 143 8.04 -10.76 2.87
N CYS A 144 7.20 -11.28 1.98
CA CYS A 144 5.88 -10.73 1.72
C CYS A 144 4.80 -11.81 1.82
N VAL A 145 3.68 -11.44 2.43
CA VAL A 145 2.46 -12.26 2.42
C VAL A 145 1.56 -11.72 1.33
N PHE A 146 1.11 -12.61 0.44
CA PHE A 146 0.31 -12.23 -0.74
C PHE A 146 -1.15 -12.56 -0.51
N TYR A 147 -2.01 -11.59 -0.83
CA TYR A 147 -3.46 -11.77 -0.84
C TYR A 147 -4.01 -11.34 -2.19
N THR A 148 -5.11 -11.96 -2.60
CA THR A 148 -5.79 -11.60 -3.85
C THR A 148 -7.16 -11.03 -3.52
N LEU A 149 -7.45 -9.82 -4.01
CA LEU A 149 -8.76 -9.22 -3.94
C LEU A 149 -9.47 -9.46 -5.26
N GLN A 150 -10.54 -10.24 -5.21
CA GLN A 150 -11.37 -10.55 -6.38
C GLN A 150 -12.53 -9.57 -6.46
N GLY A 151 -13.27 -9.62 -7.56
CA GLY A 151 -14.53 -8.88 -7.67
C GLY A 151 -15.50 -9.28 -6.56
N LEU A 152 -16.56 -8.50 -6.38
CA LEU A 152 -17.55 -8.79 -5.36
C LEU A 152 -18.11 -10.21 -5.50
N SER A 153 -18.05 -10.98 -4.41
CA SER A 153 -18.71 -12.26 -4.35
C SER A 153 -20.23 -12.05 -4.25
N PHE A 154 -20.99 -13.10 -4.56
CA PHE A 154 -22.44 -13.04 -4.40
C PHE A 154 -22.85 -12.67 -2.97
N ARG A 155 -22.14 -13.22 -1.99
CA ARG A 155 -22.40 -12.92 -0.59
C ARG A 155 -22.13 -11.45 -0.27
N GLU A 156 -21.04 -10.90 -0.75
CA GLU A 156 -20.71 -9.49 -0.57
C GLU A 156 -21.72 -8.57 -1.26
N TYR A 157 -22.22 -8.99 -2.42
CA TYR A 157 -23.19 -8.24 -3.18
C TYR A 157 -24.53 -8.11 -2.40
N LEU A 158 -24.92 -9.13 -1.65
CA LEU A 158 -26.16 -9.13 -0.89
C LEU A 158 -26.09 -8.30 0.40
N GLU A 159 -24.91 -7.99 0.86
CA GLU A 159 -24.69 -7.11 2.01
C GLU A 159 -24.71 -5.65 1.59
#